data_d5f47e785fd1194e5e170553c913c9d4
#
_entry.id   d5f47e785fd1194e5e170553c913c9d4
#
_cell.length_a   1.000
_cell.length_b   1.000
_cell.length_c   1.000
_cell.angle_alpha   90.00
_cell.angle_beta   90.00
_cell.angle_gamma   90.00
#
_symmetry.space_group_name_H-M   'P 1'
#
loop_
_entity.id
_entity.type
_entity.pdbx_description
1 polymer ?
#
loop_
_entity_poly.entity_id
_entity_poly.type
_entity_poly.pdbx_seq_one_letter_code
_entity_poly.pdbx_strand_id
1 'polypeptide(L)'
;MSSWKDLYSEVKQRKMEALNKKDVVKAVEEHGKILAVEGRYEKPKKIIEHMYAAAHETIKPKQIMKYNLKDYDVVLIGCPADGVPHAAYPKIKEYVSSHGGWLITTDWAIKTMVEVIFPGYIRWNGKKTADAVVACQIMEPNHPFLDGVLTEIQQNKWQKGASKNTKKTEFRWWLETKSFPISILNPAVHILISSQEILRKWGESPVFVYFDYGKAGGRVIHMISHTHLQKGGVKGKYASALILTNILDEKVSQKTGISKTPTPGYVSNWEQAQQPQQQYVTPSQQNNFLNPSDAVSGLTGTAQIVDVNANSNEFSFASTCGYCGYDFGEYTGKIYMCNACKIPYHETCLNMQINEGTCKNCNKILLW
;
A
#
# COMPACT_ATOMS: atom_id res chain seq x y z
N MET A 1 -21.90 15.68 19.63
CA MET A 1 -21.04 14.84 18.74
C MET A 1 -21.33 15.30 17.34
N SER A 2 -20.30 15.70 16.57
CA SER A 2 -20.48 16.03 15.16
C SER A 2 -20.95 14.78 14.39
N SER A 3 -21.87 14.97 13.47
CA SER A 3 -22.35 13.86 12.64
C SER A 3 -21.24 13.36 11.72
N TRP A 4 -21.35 12.16 11.19
CA TRP A 4 -20.44 11.64 10.15
C TRP A 4 -20.38 12.59 8.94
N LYS A 5 -21.51 13.20 8.61
CA LYS A 5 -21.63 14.16 7.53
C LYS A 5 -20.73 15.39 7.78
N ASP A 6 -20.75 15.91 9.00
CA ASP A 6 -19.92 17.08 9.37
C ASP A 6 -18.43 16.77 9.25
N LEU A 7 -18.01 15.55 9.70
CA LEU A 7 -16.64 15.10 9.58
C LEU A 7 -16.18 15.04 8.12
N TYR A 8 -16.95 14.40 7.25
CA TYR A 8 -16.57 14.25 5.84
C TYR A 8 -16.60 15.58 5.09
N SER A 9 -17.55 16.45 5.41
CA SER A 9 -17.56 17.81 4.87
C SER A 9 -16.32 18.60 5.30
N GLU A 10 -15.88 18.45 6.55
CA GLU A 10 -14.65 19.05 7.05
C GLU A 10 -13.41 18.49 6.36
N VAL A 11 -13.32 17.16 6.15
CA VAL A 11 -12.23 16.54 5.38
C VAL A 11 -12.15 17.13 3.98
N LYS A 12 -13.28 17.27 3.29
CA LYS A 12 -13.35 17.86 1.95
C LYS A 12 -12.87 19.30 1.95
N GLN A 13 -13.36 20.13 2.87
CA GLN A 13 -12.96 21.53 2.97
C GLN A 13 -11.46 21.67 3.22
N ARG A 14 -10.90 20.92 4.17
CA ARG A 14 -9.46 20.94 4.44
C ARG A 14 -8.63 20.46 3.28
N LYS A 15 -9.11 19.45 2.55
CA LYS A 15 -8.45 18.96 1.35
C LYS A 15 -8.35 20.05 0.29
N MET A 16 -9.41 20.80 0.07
CA MET A 16 -9.42 21.90 -0.89
C MET A 16 -8.54 23.08 -0.45
N GLU A 17 -8.58 23.44 0.83
CA GLU A 17 -7.93 24.65 1.35
C GLU A 17 -6.49 24.36 1.82
N ALA A 18 -6.32 23.46 2.80
CA ALA A 18 -5.02 23.23 3.44
C ALA A 18 -4.07 22.40 2.56
N LEU A 19 -4.60 21.48 1.73
CA LEU A 19 -3.79 20.67 0.82
C LEU A 19 -3.78 21.21 -0.62
N ASN A 20 -4.40 22.36 -0.86
CA ASN A 20 -4.47 23.04 -2.17
C ASN A 20 -4.97 22.11 -3.31
N LYS A 21 -5.97 21.25 -3.02
CA LYS A 21 -6.49 20.23 -3.97
C LYS A 21 -7.84 20.59 -4.58
N LYS A 22 -8.19 21.87 -4.64
CA LYS A 22 -9.49 22.33 -5.15
C LYS A 22 -9.78 21.83 -6.57
N ASP A 23 -8.80 21.96 -7.47
CA ASP A 23 -8.98 21.55 -8.87
C ASP A 23 -9.06 20.03 -9.00
N VAL A 24 -8.32 19.29 -8.18
CA VAL A 24 -8.40 17.82 -8.15
C VAL A 24 -9.75 17.33 -7.64
N VAL A 25 -10.25 17.90 -6.55
CA VAL A 25 -11.58 17.59 -6.00
C VAL A 25 -12.67 17.87 -7.05
N LYS A 26 -12.58 19.02 -7.74
CA LYS A 26 -13.50 19.38 -8.82
C LYS A 26 -13.42 18.40 -9.99
N ALA A 27 -12.20 18.01 -10.38
CA ALA A 27 -12.00 17.01 -11.44
C ALA A 27 -12.62 15.65 -11.09
N VAL A 28 -12.52 15.21 -9.83
CA VAL A 28 -13.18 13.97 -9.38
C VAL A 28 -14.71 14.10 -9.47
N GLU A 29 -15.27 15.24 -9.10
CA GLU A 29 -16.72 15.48 -9.19
C GLU A 29 -17.23 15.54 -10.63
N GLU A 30 -16.45 16.09 -11.55
CA GLU A 30 -16.86 16.27 -12.95
C GLU A 30 -16.53 15.07 -13.85
N HIS A 31 -15.43 14.37 -13.58
CA HIS A 31 -14.87 13.37 -14.50
C HIS A 31 -14.69 11.98 -13.88
N GLY A 32 -14.73 11.87 -12.55
CA GLY A 32 -14.57 10.59 -11.86
C GLY A 32 -15.80 9.68 -12.07
N LYS A 33 -15.54 8.39 -12.25
CA LYS A 33 -16.57 7.36 -12.33
C LYS A 33 -16.26 6.25 -11.35
N ILE A 34 -17.05 6.20 -10.26
CA ILE A 34 -16.82 5.29 -9.16
C ILE A 34 -18.01 4.34 -9.02
N LEU A 35 -17.75 3.03 -9.01
CA LEU A 35 -18.73 2.02 -8.71
C LEU A 35 -18.54 1.51 -7.28
N ALA A 36 -19.49 1.77 -6.41
CA ALA A 36 -19.50 1.27 -5.04
C ALA A 36 -20.40 0.04 -4.94
N VAL A 37 -19.81 -1.13 -4.72
CA VAL A 37 -20.53 -2.38 -4.47
C VAL A 37 -20.73 -2.52 -2.96
N GLU A 38 -21.99 -2.50 -2.50
CA GLU A 38 -22.31 -2.59 -1.08
C GLU A 38 -21.88 -3.93 -0.48
N GLY A 39 -21.14 -3.87 0.62
CA GLY A 39 -20.87 -5.03 1.46
C GLY A 39 -21.95 -5.19 2.53
N ARG A 40 -21.95 -6.37 3.18
CA ARG A 40 -22.84 -6.62 4.32
C ARG A 40 -22.45 -5.73 5.52
N TYR A 41 -21.17 -5.53 5.73
CA TYR A 41 -20.61 -4.82 6.88
C TYR A 41 -20.04 -3.46 6.51
N GLU A 42 -19.65 -3.23 5.27
CA GLU A 42 -19.11 -1.96 4.82
C GLU A 42 -19.98 -1.30 3.74
N LYS A 43 -20.14 0.01 3.90
CA LYS A 43 -20.91 0.87 2.99
C LYS A 43 -20.02 2.02 2.51
N PRO A 44 -19.17 1.79 1.50
CA PRO A 44 -18.22 2.81 0.99
C PRO A 44 -18.92 4.09 0.55
N LYS A 45 -20.15 4.00 0.06
CA LYS A 45 -20.95 5.15 -0.35
C LYS A 45 -21.04 6.23 0.72
N LYS A 46 -21.08 5.85 2.01
CA LYS A 46 -21.20 6.83 3.11
C LYS A 46 -20.06 7.85 3.15
N ILE A 47 -18.87 7.46 2.71
CA ILE A 47 -17.75 8.39 2.59
C ILE A 47 -17.87 9.15 1.27
N ILE A 48 -18.07 8.43 0.17
CA ILE A 48 -18.03 9.00 -1.19
C ILE A 48 -19.13 10.04 -1.37
N GLU A 49 -20.37 9.76 -0.96
CA GLU A 49 -21.52 10.66 -1.12
C GLU A 49 -21.39 12.00 -0.40
N HIS A 50 -20.53 12.06 0.64
CA HIS A 50 -20.27 13.30 1.36
C HIS A 50 -18.99 14.00 0.89
N MET A 51 -18.11 13.29 0.19
CA MET A 51 -16.86 13.84 -0.33
C MET A 51 -17.00 14.28 -1.79
N TYR A 52 -17.76 13.52 -2.62
CA TYR A 52 -17.89 13.75 -4.06
C TYR A 52 -19.32 13.54 -4.52
N ALA A 53 -20.08 14.61 -4.64
CA ALA A 53 -21.54 14.55 -4.85
C ALA A 53 -21.97 13.87 -6.17
N ALA A 54 -21.15 13.91 -7.23
CA ALA A 54 -21.55 13.48 -8.58
C ALA A 54 -20.90 12.19 -9.08
N ALA A 55 -19.83 11.72 -8.48
CA ALA A 55 -18.91 10.78 -9.10
C ALA A 55 -19.22 9.29 -8.85
N HIS A 56 -20.32 8.92 -8.18
CA HIS A 56 -20.49 7.52 -7.77
C HIS A 56 -21.85 6.92 -8.10
N GLU A 57 -21.83 5.64 -8.41
CA GLU A 57 -22.98 4.77 -8.46
C GLU A 57 -22.86 3.66 -7.40
N THR A 58 -23.97 3.33 -6.74
CA THR A 58 -24.00 2.30 -5.71
C THR A 58 -24.89 1.14 -6.11
N ILE A 59 -24.35 -0.08 -6.06
CA ILE A 59 -25.03 -1.29 -6.45
C ILE A 59 -24.97 -2.39 -5.38
N LYS A 60 -25.89 -3.33 -5.45
CA LYS A 60 -25.80 -4.58 -4.68
C LYS A 60 -24.82 -5.56 -5.35
N PRO A 61 -24.14 -6.45 -4.61
CA PRO A 61 -23.11 -7.33 -5.15
C PRO A 61 -23.53 -8.13 -6.39
N LYS A 62 -24.74 -8.71 -6.40
CA LYS A 62 -25.22 -9.49 -7.55
C LYS A 62 -25.42 -8.66 -8.83
N GLN A 63 -25.59 -7.36 -8.70
CA GLN A 63 -25.81 -6.47 -9.85
C GLN A 63 -24.53 -6.22 -10.67
N ILE A 64 -23.34 -6.48 -10.11
CA ILE A 64 -22.06 -6.25 -10.79
C ILE A 64 -21.97 -6.93 -12.16
N MET A 65 -22.68 -8.04 -12.35
CA MET A 65 -22.76 -8.75 -13.63
C MET A 65 -23.37 -7.90 -14.74
N LYS A 66 -24.26 -6.97 -14.41
CA LYS A 66 -24.99 -6.11 -15.37
C LYS A 66 -24.19 -4.87 -15.77
N TYR A 67 -23.14 -4.54 -15.03
CA TYR A 67 -22.36 -3.32 -15.23
C TYR A 67 -21.13 -3.58 -16.07
N ASN A 68 -20.80 -2.68 -16.94
CA ASN A 68 -19.55 -2.73 -17.69
C ASN A 68 -18.46 -2.04 -16.87
N LEU A 69 -17.60 -2.81 -16.19
CA LEU A 69 -16.63 -2.28 -15.25
C LEU A 69 -15.60 -1.34 -15.90
N LYS A 70 -15.31 -1.49 -17.21
CA LYS A 70 -14.38 -0.59 -17.92
C LYS A 70 -14.85 0.87 -17.99
N ASP A 71 -16.13 1.12 -17.72
CA ASP A 71 -16.69 2.46 -17.72
C ASP A 71 -16.39 3.22 -16.40
N TYR A 72 -15.79 2.53 -15.42
CA TYR A 72 -15.47 3.08 -14.09
C TYR A 72 -13.95 3.18 -13.88
N ASP A 73 -13.54 4.28 -13.27
CA ASP A 73 -12.14 4.51 -12.90
C ASP A 73 -11.75 3.68 -11.67
N VAL A 74 -12.68 3.59 -10.70
CA VAL A 74 -12.50 2.86 -9.44
C VAL A 74 -13.73 2.01 -9.15
N VAL A 75 -13.52 0.77 -8.76
CA VAL A 75 -14.52 -0.14 -8.22
C VAL A 75 -14.19 -0.42 -6.76
N LEU A 76 -15.11 -0.05 -5.84
CA LEU A 76 -15.01 -0.39 -4.42
C LEU A 76 -15.93 -1.56 -4.13
N ILE A 77 -15.39 -2.60 -3.52
CA ILE A 77 -16.18 -3.77 -3.09
C ILE A 77 -16.09 -3.90 -1.58
N GLY A 78 -17.21 -3.64 -0.92
CA GLY A 78 -17.32 -3.68 0.55
C GLY A 78 -17.24 -5.09 1.12
N CYS A 79 -16.70 -5.21 2.33
CA CYS A 79 -16.62 -6.45 3.11
C CYS A 79 -18.00 -7.08 3.32
N PRO A 80 -18.14 -8.42 3.19
CA PRO A 80 -17.11 -9.43 2.96
C PRO A 80 -16.88 -9.80 1.49
N ALA A 81 -17.52 -9.14 0.53
CA ALA A 81 -17.53 -9.45 -0.89
C ALA A 81 -18.18 -10.83 -1.26
N ASP A 82 -18.67 -11.57 -0.29
CA ASP A 82 -19.25 -12.91 -0.46
C ASP A 82 -20.55 -12.93 -1.30
N GLY A 83 -21.18 -11.78 -1.46
CA GLY A 83 -22.35 -11.62 -2.33
C GLY A 83 -22.01 -11.36 -3.81
N VAL A 84 -20.73 -11.16 -4.15
CA VAL A 84 -20.26 -11.01 -5.53
C VAL A 84 -20.22 -12.39 -6.19
N PRO A 85 -20.97 -12.63 -7.29
CA PRO A 85 -20.95 -13.92 -7.94
C PRO A 85 -19.56 -14.31 -8.45
N HIS A 86 -19.15 -15.56 -8.28
CA HIS A 86 -17.86 -16.05 -8.83
C HIS A 86 -17.77 -15.85 -10.34
N ALA A 87 -18.89 -15.89 -11.06
CA ALA A 87 -18.93 -15.57 -12.49
C ALA A 87 -18.48 -14.13 -12.84
N ALA A 88 -18.45 -13.21 -11.86
CA ALA A 88 -17.92 -11.86 -12.03
C ALA A 88 -16.39 -11.78 -11.90
N TYR A 89 -15.73 -12.81 -11.35
CA TYR A 89 -14.29 -12.77 -11.07
C TYR A 89 -13.43 -12.60 -12.32
N PRO A 90 -13.67 -13.30 -13.43
CA PRO A 90 -12.94 -13.03 -14.68
C PRO A 90 -13.10 -11.58 -15.16
N LYS A 91 -14.30 -11.02 -15.05
CA LYS A 91 -14.61 -9.65 -15.43
C LYS A 91 -13.88 -8.63 -14.53
N ILE A 92 -13.81 -8.88 -13.21
CA ILE A 92 -13.06 -8.05 -12.27
C ILE A 92 -11.56 -8.13 -12.58
N LYS A 93 -11.05 -9.34 -12.87
CA LYS A 93 -9.65 -9.52 -13.25
C LYS A 93 -9.30 -8.76 -14.53
N GLU A 94 -10.13 -8.87 -15.55
CA GLU A 94 -9.98 -8.17 -16.83
C GLU A 94 -10.03 -6.64 -16.64
N TYR A 95 -10.98 -6.14 -15.82
CA TYR A 95 -11.08 -4.73 -15.48
C TYR A 95 -9.76 -4.17 -14.93
N VAL A 96 -9.11 -4.90 -14.02
CA VAL A 96 -7.84 -4.47 -13.46
C VAL A 96 -6.71 -4.67 -14.47
N SER A 97 -6.57 -5.87 -15.05
CA SER A 97 -5.40 -6.24 -15.85
C SER A 97 -5.34 -5.56 -17.22
N SER A 98 -6.50 -5.38 -17.87
CA SER A 98 -6.58 -4.99 -19.28
C SER A 98 -7.14 -3.58 -19.49
N HIS A 99 -7.95 -3.09 -18.55
CA HIS A 99 -8.54 -1.76 -18.66
C HIS A 99 -7.94 -0.75 -17.66
N GLY A 100 -6.92 -1.15 -16.90
CA GLY A 100 -6.24 -0.25 -15.96
C GLY A 100 -7.12 0.21 -14.81
N GLY A 101 -8.21 -0.48 -14.52
CA GLY A 101 -9.13 -0.14 -13.43
C GLY A 101 -8.51 -0.34 -12.06
N TRP A 102 -8.93 0.44 -11.08
CA TRP A 102 -8.49 0.28 -9.70
C TRP A 102 -9.57 -0.37 -8.84
N LEU A 103 -9.20 -1.47 -8.19
CA LEU A 103 -10.07 -2.22 -7.29
C LEU A 103 -9.70 -1.93 -5.84
N ILE A 104 -10.65 -1.42 -5.05
CA ILE A 104 -10.48 -1.21 -3.61
C ILE A 104 -11.33 -2.24 -2.87
N THR A 105 -10.72 -2.91 -1.91
CA THR A 105 -11.35 -3.95 -1.08
C THR A 105 -10.96 -3.79 0.38
N THR A 106 -11.77 -4.38 1.26
CA THR A 106 -11.52 -4.32 2.70
C THR A 106 -11.77 -5.66 3.39
N ASP A 107 -11.01 -5.89 4.45
CA ASP A 107 -11.19 -6.95 5.45
C ASP A 107 -11.39 -8.36 4.83
N TRP A 108 -12.52 -9.01 5.04
CA TRP A 108 -12.74 -10.40 4.59
C TRP A 108 -12.73 -10.59 3.08
N ALA A 109 -12.82 -9.51 2.32
CA ALA A 109 -12.68 -9.58 0.87
C ALA A 109 -11.30 -10.11 0.43
N ILE A 110 -10.28 -10.06 1.29
CA ILE A 110 -8.99 -10.69 1.01
C ILE A 110 -9.17 -12.19 0.71
N LYS A 111 -9.89 -12.92 1.56
CA LYS A 111 -10.11 -14.36 1.41
C LYS A 111 -11.19 -14.69 0.37
N THR A 112 -12.27 -13.95 0.38
CA THR A 112 -13.44 -14.28 -0.46
C THR A 112 -13.21 -13.94 -1.93
N MET A 113 -12.32 -12.98 -2.21
CA MET A 113 -12.17 -12.47 -3.56
C MET A 113 -10.71 -12.22 -3.97
N VAL A 114 -9.92 -11.45 -3.20
CA VAL A 114 -8.61 -10.97 -3.66
C VAL A 114 -7.64 -12.12 -3.90
N GLU A 115 -7.47 -13.05 -2.94
CA GLU A 115 -6.56 -14.18 -3.09
C GLU A 115 -6.99 -15.18 -4.18
N VAL A 116 -8.28 -15.16 -4.54
CA VAL A 116 -8.84 -16.02 -5.60
C VAL A 116 -8.63 -15.42 -6.98
N ILE A 117 -8.87 -14.11 -7.14
CA ILE A 117 -8.77 -13.41 -8.44
C ILE A 117 -7.31 -13.09 -8.77
N PHE A 118 -6.51 -12.72 -7.76
CA PHE A 118 -5.12 -12.27 -7.87
C PHE A 118 -4.19 -13.14 -7.00
N PRO A 119 -4.10 -14.45 -7.27
CA PRO A 119 -3.29 -15.35 -6.47
C PRO A 119 -1.81 -14.96 -6.51
N GLY A 120 -1.10 -15.19 -5.39
CA GLY A 120 0.33 -14.97 -5.30
C GLY A 120 0.76 -13.56 -4.90
N TYR A 121 -0.16 -12.63 -4.63
CA TYR A 121 0.18 -11.27 -4.15
C TYR A 121 -0.02 -11.13 -2.63
N ILE A 122 -1.24 -11.26 -2.18
CA ILE A 122 -1.60 -11.21 -0.75
C ILE A 122 -2.57 -12.32 -0.42
N ARG A 123 -2.59 -12.75 0.85
CA ARG A 123 -3.58 -13.70 1.35
C ARG A 123 -3.94 -13.43 2.81
N TRP A 124 -5.03 -14.01 3.27
CA TRP A 124 -5.33 -14.11 4.69
C TRP A 124 -4.37 -15.10 5.36
N ASN A 125 -3.80 -14.74 6.53
CA ASN A 125 -2.84 -15.58 7.26
C ASN A 125 -3.47 -16.71 8.09
N GLY A 126 -4.79 -16.90 8.02
CA GLY A 126 -5.51 -17.93 8.79
C GLY A 126 -5.97 -17.46 10.18
N LYS A 127 -5.48 -16.35 10.71
CA LYS A 127 -5.86 -15.81 12.03
C LYS A 127 -6.97 -14.77 11.91
N LYS A 128 -7.65 -14.52 13.03
CA LYS A 128 -8.70 -13.49 13.15
C LYS A 128 -8.35 -12.56 14.30
N THR A 129 -8.55 -11.26 14.10
CA THR A 129 -8.30 -10.28 15.15
C THR A 129 -9.40 -10.30 16.22
N ALA A 130 -9.07 -9.78 17.40
CA ALA A 130 -10.07 -9.29 18.35
C ALA A 130 -10.51 -7.87 17.97
N ASP A 131 -11.56 -7.34 18.58
CA ASP A 131 -11.88 -5.90 18.56
C ASP A 131 -10.73 -5.16 19.27
N ALA A 132 -10.00 -4.36 18.53
CA ALA A 132 -8.81 -3.69 19.05
C ALA A 132 -8.53 -2.37 18.32
N VAL A 133 -8.01 -1.39 19.03
CA VAL A 133 -7.45 -0.17 18.46
C VAL A 133 -5.94 -0.27 18.57
N VAL A 134 -5.27 -0.43 17.42
CA VAL A 134 -3.84 -0.66 17.31
C VAL A 134 -3.09 0.61 16.88
N ALA A 135 -1.87 0.76 17.37
CA ALA A 135 -0.96 1.79 16.89
C ALA A 135 -0.42 1.40 15.51
N CYS A 136 -0.41 2.37 14.60
CA CYS A 136 0.04 2.20 13.23
C CYS A 136 1.15 3.16 12.86
N GLN A 137 1.97 2.74 11.91
CA GLN A 137 3.06 3.51 11.32
C GLN A 137 2.82 3.65 9.82
N ILE A 138 3.10 4.82 9.30
CA ILE A 138 3.12 5.07 7.85
C ILE A 138 4.50 4.65 7.34
N MET A 139 4.52 3.77 6.34
CA MET A 139 5.75 3.22 5.77
C MET A 139 6.28 4.08 4.62
N GLU A 140 5.39 4.66 3.82
CA GLU A 140 5.72 5.52 2.69
C GLU A 140 5.05 6.90 2.87
N PRO A 141 5.61 7.81 3.69
CA PRO A 141 4.95 9.07 4.07
C PRO A 141 4.69 10.02 2.90
N ASN A 142 5.44 9.90 1.82
CA ASN A 142 5.29 10.74 0.62
C ASN A 142 4.38 10.11 -0.45
N HIS A 143 3.81 8.93 -0.18
CA HIS A 143 2.92 8.28 -1.14
C HIS A 143 1.64 9.10 -1.36
N PRO A 144 1.16 9.30 -2.61
CA PRO A 144 -0.02 10.13 -2.90
C PRO A 144 -1.28 9.73 -2.13
N PHE A 145 -1.47 8.43 -1.84
CA PHE A 145 -2.61 7.95 -1.05
C PHE A 145 -2.58 8.42 0.40
N LEU A 146 -1.40 8.79 0.91
CA LEU A 146 -1.19 9.23 2.29
C LEU A 146 -0.98 10.75 2.41
N ASP A 147 -1.11 11.47 1.30
CA ASP A 147 -0.91 12.91 1.27
C ASP A 147 -1.85 13.63 2.26
N GLY A 148 -1.26 14.48 3.10
CA GLY A 148 -1.95 15.19 4.17
C GLY A 148 -2.31 14.33 5.39
N VAL A 149 -2.24 13.00 5.35
CA VAL A 149 -2.63 12.13 6.48
C VAL A 149 -1.79 12.44 7.72
N LEU A 150 -0.46 12.46 7.60
CA LEU A 150 0.43 12.77 8.73
C LEU A 150 0.30 14.22 9.18
N THR A 151 0.28 15.16 8.26
CA THR A 151 0.17 16.60 8.56
C THR A 151 -1.10 16.88 9.36
N GLU A 152 -2.22 16.34 8.91
CA GLU A 152 -3.50 16.51 9.59
C GLU A 152 -3.56 15.78 10.93
N ILE A 153 -2.93 14.62 11.07
CA ILE A 153 -2.82 13.91 12.35
C ILE A 153 -1.95 14.70 13.34
N GLN A 154 -0.87 15.33 12.86
CA GLN A 154 0.06 16.08 13.71
C GLN A 154 -0.46 17.47 14.09
N GLN A 155 -1.07 18.20 13.15
CA GLN A 155 -1.51 19.58 13.33
C GLN A 155 -2.84 19.70 14.07
N ASN A 156 -3.60 18.62 14.18
CA ASN A 156 -4.96 18.73 14.66
C ASN A 156 -5.06 19.03 16.15
N LYS A 157 -5.67 20.18 16.43
CA LYS A 157 -6.19 20.60 17.74
C LYS A 157 -7.21 19.62 18.38
N TRP A 158 -7.50 18.51 17.70
CA TRP A 158 -8.34 17.39 18.15
C TRP A 158 -7.76 16.66 19.38
N GLN A 159 -6.57 17.06 19.84
CA GLN A 159 -5.85 16.46 20.96
C GLN A 159 -6.19 17.06 22.33
N LYS A 160 -7.40 17.42 22.61
CA LYS A 160 -7.79 17.54 24.02
C LYS A 160 -7.72 16.15 24.67
N GLY A 161 -6.59 15.82 25.32
CA GLY A 161 -6.39 14.59 26.06
C GLY A 161 -5.44 13.53 25.46
N ALA A 162 -4.69 13.80 24.40
CA ALA A 162 -3.68 12.86 23.93
C ALA A 162 -2.46 12.84 24.87
N SER A 163 -2.04 11.62 25.27
CA SER A 163 -0.81 11.38 26.02
C SER A 163 0.39 12.02 25.31
N LYS A 164 1.24 12.70 26.08
CA LYS A 164 2.46 13.38 25.60
C LYS A 164 3.50 12.42 24.98
N ASN A 165 3.29 11.10 25.05
CA ASN A 165 4.25 10.07 24.67
C ASN A 165 4.00 9.37 23.32
N THR A 166 3.02 9.79 22.52
CA THR A 166 2.83 9.21 21.17
C THR A 166 3.88 9.73 20.22
N LYS A 167 4.64 8.84 19.56
CA LYS A 167 5.57 9.18 18.49
C LYS A 167 4.82 10.02 17.44
N LYS A 168 5.45 11.11 16.94
CA LYS A 168 4.81 12.09 16.02
C LYS A 168 4.19 11.47 14.76
N THR A 169 4.66 10.30 14.34
CA THR A 169 4.23 9.58 13.14
C THR A 169 3.24 8.45 13.40
N GLU A 170 2.87 8.21 14.67
CA GLU A 170 1.99 7.13 15.06
C GLU A 170 0.54 7.59 15.07
N PHE A 171 -0.36 6.83 14.47
CA PHE A 171 -1.80 6.99 14.61
C PHE A 171 -2.44 5.65 14.95
N ARG A 172 -3.70 5.67 15.40
CA ARG A 172 -4.39 4.46 15.84
C ARG A 172 -5.46 4.07 14.83
N TRP A 173 -5.52 2.77 14.55
CA TRP A 173 -6.49 2.18 13.63
C TRP A 173 -7.33 1.16 14.36
N TRP A 174 -8.62 1.14 14.08
CA TRP A 174 -9.51 0.16 14.68
C TRP A 174 -9.64 -1.07 13.79
N LEU A 175 -9.48 -2.25 14.42
CA LEU A 175 -9.74 -3.57 13.84
C LEU A 175 -11.04 -4.08 14.44
N GLU A 176 -11.96 -4.51 13.60
CA GLU A 176 -13.15 -5.20 14.04
C GLU A 176 -12.82 -6.59 14.57
N THR A 177 -13.74 -7.13 15.38
CA THR A 177 -13.69 -8.55 15.75
C THR A 177 -13.69 -9.40 14.49
N LYS A 178 -12.68 -10.26 14.36
CA LYS A 178 -12.45 -11.18 13.23
C LYS A 178 -12.00 -10.51 11.94
N SER A 179 -11.39 -9.33 11.96
CA SER A 179 -10.65 -8.83 10.79
C SER A 179 -9.53 -9.80 10.39
N PHE A 180 -9.22 -9.82 9.11
CA PHE A 180 -8.28 -10.78 8.50
C PHE A 180 -6.91 -10.16 8.29
N PRO A 181 -5.88 -10.54 9.08
CA PRO A 181 -4.50 -10.09 8.87
C PRO A 181 -3.97 -10.49 7.50
N ILE A 182 -3.22 -9.57 6.89
CA ILE A 182 -2.74 -9.65 5.51
C ILE A 182 -1.34 -10.24 5.49
N SER A 183 -1.16 -11.42 4.88
CA SER A 183 0.16 -11.96 4.52
C SER A 183 0.57 -11.45 3.14
N ILE A 184 1.81 -10.99 3.03
CA ILE A 184 2.42 -10.60 1.76
C ILE A 184 3.09 -11.83 1.14
N LEU A 185 2.76 -12.14 -0.12
CA LEU A 185 3.33 -13.26 -0.86
C LEU A 185 4.27 -12.82 -1.99
N ASN A 186 4.16 -11.55 -2.42
CA ASN A 186 4.91 -11.02 -3.56
C ASN A 186 5.62 -9.74 -3.15
N PRO A 187 6.91 -9.59 -3.43
CA PRO A 187 7.66 -8.38 -3.12
C PRO A 187 7.17 -7.11 -3.87
N ALA A 188 6.40 -7.28 -4.94
CA ALA A 188 5.76 -6.17 -5.64
C ALA A 188 4.56 -5.56 -4.89
N VAL A 189 4.20 -6.10 -3.72
CA VAL A 189 3.16 -5.51 -2.87
C VAL A 189 3.75 -4.40 -2.02
N HIS A 190 3.19 -3.20 -2.16
CA HIS A 190 3.54 -2.04 -1.35
C HIS A 190 2.77 -2.03 -0.04
N ILE A 191 3.47 -1.86 1.07
CA ILE A 191 2.88 -1.71 2.40
C ILE A 191 2.92 -0.22 2.75
N LEU A 192 1.77 0.44 2.73
CA LEU A 192 1.68 1.87 3.03
C LEU A 192 1.51 2.17 4.52
N ILE A 193 0.78 1.29 5.22
CA ILE A 193 0.56 1.38 6.66
C ILE A 193 0.77 0.02 7.28
N SER A 194 1.49 -0.02 8.39
CA SER A 194 1.77 -1.24 9.17
C SER A 194 1.51 -1.04 10.66
N SER A 195 1.44 -2.14 11.43
CA SER A 195 1.31 -2.12 12.88
C SER A 195 2.11 -3.23 13.53
N GLN A 196 3.02 -2.85 14.42
CA GLN A 196 3.77 -3.80 15.26
C GLN A 196 2.88 -4.51 16.28
N GLU A 197 1.77 -3.89 16.69
CA GLU A 197 0.82 -4.55 17.58
C GLU A 197 0.07 -5.69 16.87
N ILE A 198 -0.24 -5.54 15.56
CA ILE A 198 -0.84 -6.61 14.76
C ILE A 198 0.16 -7.74 14.56
N LEU A 199 1.41 -7.41 14.25
CA LEU A 199 2.49 -8.40 14.08
C LEU A 199 2.62 -9.27 15.31
N ARG A 200 2.79 -8.67 16.49
CA ARG A 200 2.96 -9.40 17.74
C ARG A 200 1.75 -10.27 18.11
N LYS A 201 0.53 -9.78 17.89
CA LYS A 201 -0.69 -10.48 18.32
C LYS A 201 -1.18 -11.50 17.30
N TRP A 202 -1.04 -11.22 16.03
CA TRP A 202 -1.64 -12.02 14.95
C TRP A 202 -0.67 -12.44 13.84
N GLY A 203 0.61 -12.09 13.95
CA GLY A 203 1.69 -12.62 13.12
C GLY A 203 1.92 -11.91 11.79
N GLU A 204 1.21 -10.81 11.52
CA GLU A 204 1.37 -10.01 10.31
C GLU A 204 1.26 -8.53 10.65
N SER A 205 1.98 -7.67 9.94
CA SER A 205 1.99 -6.22 10.22
C SER A 205 1.16 -5.35 9.27
N PRO A 206 0.86 -5.74 8.01
CA PRO A 206 0.23 -4.85 7.05
C PRO A 206 -1.19 -4.45 7.46
N VAL A 207 -1.50 -3.16 7.30
CA VAL A 207 -2.82 -2.56 7.54
C VAL A 207 -3.43 -2.07 6.24
N PHE A 208 -2.61 -1.44 5.40
CA PHE A 208 -3.00 -0.89 4.11
C PHE A 208 -1.92 -1.22 3.08
N VAL A 209 -2.32 -1.90 2.02
CA VAL A 209 -1.44 -2.38 0.97
C VAL A 209 -2.03 -2.13 -0.41
N TYR A 210 -1.17 -2.08 -1.43
CA TYR A 210 -1.58 -2.16 -2.82
C TYR A 210 -0.53 -2.90 -3.65
N PHE A 211 -0.94 -3.33 -4.85
CA PHE A 211 -0.06 -3.84 -5.89
C PHE A 211 -0.63 -3.50 -7.27
N ASP A 212 0.26 -3.30 -8.22
CA ASP A 212 -0.11 -3.13 -9.61
C ASP A 212 -0.33 -4.48 -10.28
N TYR A 213 -1.31 -4.56 -11.18
CA TYR A 213 -1.67 -5.81 -11.84
C TYR A 213 -2.00 -5.59 -13.31
N GLY A 214 -1.31 -6.34 -14.19
CA GLY A 214 -1.45 -6.21 -15.63
C GLY A 214 -0.65 -5.04 -16.20
N LYS A 215 -0.67 -4.93 -17.54
CA LYS A 215 0.14 -3.93 -18.28
C LYS A 215 -0.58 -2.58 -18.49
N ALA A 216 -1.85 -2.50 -18.13
CA ALA A 216 -2.67 -1.32 -18.35
C ALA A 216 -2.68 -0.33 -17.16
N GLY A 217 -1.80 -0.49 -16.17
CA GLY A 217 -1.77 0.36 -14.97
C GLY A 217 -2.90 0.10 -13.99
N GLY A 218 -3.47 -1.12 -14.00
CA GLY A 218 -4.47 -1.54 -13.04
C GLY A 218 -3.87 -1.76 -11.67
N ARG A 219 -4.68 -1.56 -10.62
CA ARG A 219 -4.23 -1.62 -9.22
C ARG A 219 -5.23 -2.30 -8.33
N VAL A 220 -4.75 -3.16 -7.45
CA VAL A 220 -5.53 -3.76 -6.36
C VAL A 220 -5.09 -3.14 -5.04
N ILE A 221 -6.04 -2.61 -4.31
CA ILE A 221 -5.82 -1.87 -3.06
C ILE A 221 -6.62 -2.59 -1.97
N HIS A 222 -5.98 -2.89 -0.84
CA HIS A 222 -6.64 -3.62 0.24
C HIS A 222 -6.31 -3.04 1.61
N MET A 223 -7.33 -2.97 2.49
CA MET A 223 -7.22 -2.55 3.89
C MET A 223 -7.74 -3.65 4.81
N ILE A 224 -7.06 -3.87 5.93
CA ILE A 224 -7.40 -4.92 6.91
C ILE A 224 -8.77 -4.72 7.57
N SER A 225 -9.33 -3.50 7.55
CA SER A 225 -10.58 -3.17 8.21
C SER A 225 -11.42 -2.16 7.42
N HIS A 226 -12.65 -1.93 7.88
CA HIS A 226 -13.59 -1.04 7.21
C HIS A 226 -13.18 0.43 7.31
N THR A 227 -13.41 1.18 6.22
CA THR A 227 -13.03 2.60 6.16
C THR A 227 -14.04 3.50 6.88
N HIS A 228 -15.33 3.28 6.71
CA HIS A 228 -16.39 4.15 7.25
C HIS A 228 -16.72 3.93 8.73
N LEU A 229 -16.25 2.82 9.33
CA LEU A 229 -16.57 2.44 10.72
C LEU A 229 -15.43 2.68 11.71
N GLN A 230 -14.36 3.36 11.29
CA GLN A 230 -13.20 3.54 12.15
C GLN A 230 -13.53 4.10 13.53
N LYS A 231 -13.26 3.31 14.59
CA LYS A 231 -13.44 3.68 16.01
C LYS A 231 -12.16 4.17 16.68
N GLY A 232 -11.04 4.23 15.98
CA GLY A 232 -9.75 4.70 16.46
C GLY A 232 -9.71 6.19 16.86
N GLY A 233 -10.85 6.74 17.20
CA GLY A 233 -11.07 8.15 17.46
C GLY A 233 -11.27 8.96 16.19
N VAL A 234 -11.37 10.27 16.33
CA VAL A 234 -11.57 11.20 15.20
C VAL A 234 -10.44 11.08 14.18
N LYS A 235 -9.19 10.89 14.65
CA LYS A 235 -8.01 10.76 13.78
C LYS A 235 -8.10 9.55 12.84
N GLY A 236 -8.50 8.38 13.33
CA GLY A 236 -8.65 7.19 12.49
C GLY A 236 -9.73 7.36 11.44
N LYS A 237 -10.85 7.98 11.81
CA LYS A 237 -11.94 8.31 10.88
C LYS A 237 -11.51 9.30 9.80
N TYR A 238 -10.79 10.33 10.21
CA TYR A 238 -10.25 11.35 9.32
C TYR A 238 -9.23 10.73 8.36
N ALA A 239 -8.28 9.95 8.88
CA ALA A 239 -7.26 9.29 8.08
C ALA A 239 -7.88 8.35 7.03
N SER A 240 -8.86 7.51 7.41
CA SER A 240 -9.49 6.59 6.48
C SER A 240 -10.27 7.30 5.37
N ALA A 241 -10.97 8.39 5.69
CA ALA A 241 -11.67 9.20 4.70
C ALA A 241 -10.69 9.91 3.75
N LEU A 242 -9.60 10.47 4.30
CA LEU A 242 -8.58 11.15 3.51
C LEU A 242 -7.85 10.15 2.58
N ILE A 243 -7.47 8.97 3.08
CA ILE A 243 -6.85 7.91 2.28
C ILE A 243 -7.76 7.50 1.13
N LEU A 244 -9.01 7.14 1.41
CA LEU A 244 -9.95 6.73 0.37
C LEU A 244 -10.10 7.79 -0.71
N THR A 245 -10.27 9.05 -0.31
CA THR A 245 -10.42 10.15 -1.28
C THR A 245 -9.13 10.50 -2.02
N ASN A 246 -7.97 10.32 -1.40
CA ASN A 246 -6.68 10.48 -2.10
C ASN A 246 -6.48 9.42 -3.19
N ILE A 247 -6.96 8.18 -2.97
CA ILE A 247 -6.94 7.14 -4.01
C ILE A 247 -7.78 7.58 -5.21
N LEU A 248 -8.98 8.12 -4.96
CA LEU A 248 -9.85 8.62 -6.02
C LEU A 248 -9.23 9.80 -6.78
N ASP A 249 -8.66 10.75 -6.03
CA ASP A 249 -7.95 11.89 -6.61
C ASP A 249 -6.81 11.44 -7.52
N GLU A 250 -6.00 10.50 -7.04
CA GLU A 250 -4.87 10.00 -7.79
C GLU A 250 -5.32 9.38 -9.11
N LYS A 251 -6.33 8.50 -9.07
CA LYS A 251 -6.85 7.85 -10.28
C LYS A 251 -7.40 8.84 -11.29
N VAL A 252 -8.20 9.81 -10.84
CA VAL A 252 -8.80 10.80 -11.74
C VAL A 252 -7.77 11.80 -12.26
N SER A 253 -6.80 12.20 -11.43
CA SER A 253 -5.70 13.06 -11.87
C SER A 253 -4.87 12.41 -12.99
N GLN A 254 -4.59 11.11 -12.88
CA GLN A 254 -3.92 10.35 -13.95
C GLN A 254 -4.70 10.39 -15.27
N LYS A 255 -6.03 10.26 -15.19
CA LYS A 255 -6.91 10.28 -16.37
C LYS A 255 -7.03 11.65 -17.01
N THR A 256 -7.14 12.70 -16.19
CA THR A 256 -7.44 14.06 -16.67
C THR A 256 -6.19 14.88 -16.97
N GLY A 257 -5.01 14.41 -16.56
CA GLY A 257 -3.76 15.18 -16.67
C GLY A 257 -3.72 16.41 -15.76
N ILE A 258 -4.69 16.55 -14.83
CA ILE A 258 -4.68 17.63 -13.86
C ILE A 258 -3.56 17.34 -12.87
N SER A 259 -2.46 18.09 -13.06
CA SER A 259 -1.26 17.92 -12.23
C SER A 259 -1.57 18.26 -10.78
N LYS A 260 -1.27 17.34 -9.90
CA LYS A 260 -1.00 17.67 -8.51
C LYS A 260 0.25 18.53 -8.49
N THR A 261 0.29 19.55 -7.64
CA THR A 261 1.58 20.13 -7.25
C THR A 261 2.43 18.94 -6.74
N PRO A 262 3.56 18.62 -7.37
CA PRO A 262 4.32 17.43 -7.00
C PRO A 262 4.63 17.51 -5.51
N THR A 263 4.29 16.47 -4.75
CA THR A 263 4.86 16.32 -3.41
C THR A 263 6.36 16.14 -3.63
N PRO A 264 7.23 17.05 -3.18
CA PRO A 264 8.64 16.98 -3.49
C PRO A 264 9.21 15.61 -3.07
N GLY A 265 9.72 14.85 -4.03
CA GLY A 265 10.42 13.57 -3.78
C GLY A 265 9.68 12.29 -4.12
N TYR A 266 8.41 12.33 -4.56
CA TYR A 266 7.72 11.13 -5.03
C TYR A 266 7.60 11.11 -6.57
N VAL A 267 8.22 10.13 -7.21
CA VAL A 267 8.02 9.80 -8.63
C VAL A 267 7.31 8.46 -8.67
N SER A 268 6.08 8.43 -9.20
CA SER A 268 5.34 7.17 -9.33
C SER A 268 6.00 6.28 -10.40
N ASN A 269 6.09 4.99 -10.16
CA ASN A 269 6.71 4.04 -11.11
C ASN A 269 6.05 4.06 -12.51
N TRP A 270 4.78 4.47 -12.62
CA TRP A 270 4.10 4.59 -13.91
C TRP A 270 4.57 5.81 -14.71
N GLU A 271 4.95 6.92 -14.06
CA GLU A 271 5.50 8.11 -14.74
C GLU A 271 6.87 7.78 -15.35
N GLN A 272 7.66 6.92 -14.67
CA GLN A 272 8.92 6.43 -15.24
C GLN A 272 8.71 5.51 -16.45
N ALA A 273 7.60 4.76 -16.48
CA ALA A 273 7.26 3.87 -17.59
C ALA A 273 6.74 4.63 -18.83
N GLN A 274 6.27 5.87 -18.68
CA GLN A 274 5.76 6.70 -19.78
C GLN A 274 6.75 7.75 -20.29
N GLN A 275 7.86 7.98 -19.62
CA GLN A 275 8.92 8.81 -20.21
C GLN A 275 9.47 8.07 -21.43
N PRO A 276 9.41 8.67 -22.66
CA PRO A 276 10.12 8.10 -23.78
C PRO A 276 11.58 7.97 -23.33
N GLN A 277 12.13 6.77 -23.44
CA GLN A 277 13.56 6.57 -23.23
C GLN A 277 14.25 7.63 -24.09
N GLN A 278 14.81 8.66 -23.45
CA GLN A 278 15.68 9.58 -24.14
C GLN A 278 16.76 8.69 -24.73
N GLN A 279 16.72 8.55 -26.04
CA GLN A 279 17.82 7.95 -26.77
C GLN A 279 19.07 8.70 -26.30
N TYR A 280 19.91 8.01 -25.55
CA TYR A 280 21.26 8.45 -25.32
C TYR A 280 21.86 8.68 -26.69
N VAL A 281 21.99 9.95 -27.07
CA VAL A 281 22.83 10.36 -28.20
C VAL A 281 24.24 10.00 -27.78
N THR A 282 24.72 8.90 -28.29
CA THR A 282 26.11 8.49 -28.15
C THR A 282 26.98 9.63 -28.68
N PRO A 283 27.93 10.18 -27.86
CA PRO A 283 28.99 11.00 -28.41
C PRO A 283 29.75 10.12 -29.39
N SER A 284 29.89 10.62 -30.61
CA SER A 284 30.61 10.02 -31.72
C SER A 284 31.98 9.50 -31.27
N GLN A 285 32.19 8.27 -31.61
CA GLN A 285 33.45 7.53 -31.80
C GLN A 285 34.72 8.31 -31.59
N GLN A 286 35.45 7.97 -30.53
CA GLN A 286 36.89 7.82 -30.58
C GLN A 286 37.23 6.40 -30.17
N ASN A 287 37.77 5.67 -31.15
CA ASN A 287 38.31 4.34 -31.02
C ASN A 287 39.38 4.30 -29.94
N ASN A 288 39.13 3.58 -28.86
CA ASN A 288 40.21 2.90 -28.13
C ASN A 288 39.65 1.55 -27.70
N PHE A 289 40.22 0.51 -28.29
CA PHE A 289 40.03 -0.88 -27.90
C PHE A 289 40.50 -1.03 -26.45
N LEU A 290 39.54 -1.08 -25.51
CA LEU A 290 39.77 -1.59 -24.17
C LEU A 290 39.35 -3.06 -24.14
N ASN A 291 40.23 -3.88 -23.58
CA ASN A 291 40.07 -5.32 -23.43
C ASN A 291 38.74 -5.65 -22.67
N PRO A 292 38.09 -6.79 -22.98
CA PRO A 292 36.88 -7.23 -22.29
C PRO A 292 37.02 -7.46 -20.78
N SER A 293 38.21 -7.42 -20.23
CA SER A 293 38.52 -7.58 -18.80
C SER A 293 38.30 -6.31 -17.96
N ASP A 294 38.13 -5.12 -18.57
CA ASP A 294 38.04 -3.86 -17.80
C ASP A 294 36.61 -3.34 -17.60
N ALA A 295 35.60 -4.00 -18.18
CA ALA A 295 34.20 -3.61 -18.06
C ALA A 295 33.49 -4.11 -16.76
N VAL A 296 34.19 -4.80 -15.87
CA VAL A 296 33.67 -5.41 -14.64
C VAL A 296 34.16 -4.75 -13.34
N SER A 297 34.90 -3.66 -13.42
CA SER A 297 35.52 -3.03 -12.23
C SER A 297 34.55 -2.27 -11.31
N GLY A 298 33.25 -2.27 -11.54
CA GLY A 298 32.23 -1.66 -10.66
C GLY A 298 31.45 -2.62 -9.78
N LEU A 299 31.49 -3.93 -10.06
CA LEU A 299 30.79 -4.97 -9.27
C LEU A 299 31.80 -5.68 -8.39
N THR A 300 32.02 -5.19 -7.18
CA THR A 300 33.02 -5.70 -6.26
C THR A 300 32.60 -6.99 -5.57
N GLY A 301 32.74 -8.12 -6.27
CA GLY A 301 32.83 -9.45 -5.66
C GLY A 301 31.51 -10.08 -5.19
N THR A 302 31.57 -11.36 -4.89
CA THR A 302 30.51 -12.17 -4.30
C THR A 302 30.60 -12.18 -2.78
N ALA A 303 29.46 -12.34 -2.09
CA ALA A 303 29.38 -12.56 -0.66
C ALA A 303 28.61 -13.85 -0.38
N GLN A 304 29.15 -14.73 0.46
CA GLN A 304 28.43 -15.90 0.93
C GLN A 304 27.44 -15.54 2.03
N ILE A 305 26.35 -16.28 2.08
CA ILE A 305 25.34 -16.20 3.14
C ILE A 305 25.63 -17.28 4.19
N VAL A 306 25.61 -16.88 5.45
CA VAL A 306 25.88 -17.76 6.59
C VAL A 306 24.65 -17.85 7.48
N ASP A 307 24.24 -19.06 7.86
CA ASP A 307 23.21 -19.29 8.88
C ASP A 307 23.79 -18.98 10.27
N VAL A 308 23.28 -17.92 10.89
CA VAL A 308 23.78 -17.43 12.20
C VAL A 308 23.38 -18.37 13.35
N ASN A 309 22.24 -19.06 13.24
CA ASN A 309 21.79 -19.98 14.28
C ASN A 309 22.64 -21.25 14.36
N ALA A 310 23.25 -21.64 13.25
CA ALA A 310 24.16 -22.78 13.20
C ALA A 310 25.54 -22.47 13.84
N ASN A 311 25.87 -21.17 13.98
CA ASN A 311 27.20 -20.68 14.41
C ASN A 311 27.11 -19.56 15.44
N SER A 312 26.17 -19.66 16.37
CA SER A 312 25.77 -18.57 17.30
C SER A 312 26.87 -18.00 18.21
N ASN A 313 28.00 -18.69 18.36
CA ASN A 313 29.12 -18.25 19.23
C ASN A 313 30.18 -17.41 18.50
N GLU A 314 30.10 -17.28 17.18
CA GLU A 314 31.18 -16.64 16.39
C GLU A 314 30.80 -15.26 15.82
N PHE A 315 29.55 -14.84 15.89
CA PHE A 315 29.07 -13.64 15.19
C PHE A 315 28.47 -12.59 16.11
N SER A 316 29.15 -11.45 16.19
CA SER A 316 28.51 -10.19 16.58
C SER A 316 27.95 -9.52 15.34
N PHE A 317 26.64 -9.30 15.31
CA PHE A 317 25.95 -8.67 14.17
C PHE A 317 25.05 -7.52 14.63
N ALA A 318 24.64 -6.69 13.68
CA ALA A 318 23.69 -5.60 13.95
C ALA A 318 22.38 -6.15 14.51
N SER A 319 21.75 -5.41 15.41
CA SER A 319 20.49 -5.82 16.05
C SER A 319 19.28 -5.77 15.10
N THR A 320 19.45 -5.25 13.89
CA THR A 320 18.36 -5.01 12.92
C THR A 320 18.64 -5.66 11.58
N CYS A 321 17.56 -6.15 10.95
CA CYS A 321 17.60 -6.77 9.63
C CYS A 321 17.95 -5.75 8.55
N GLY A 322 18.93 -6.07 7.70
CA GLY A 322 19.40 -5.19 6.63
C GLY A 322 18.41 -4.95 5.49
N TYR A 323 17.34 -5.75 5.41
CA TYR A 323 16.29 -5.58 4.41
C TYR A 323 15.11 -4.76 4.93
N CYS A 324 14.50 -5.16 6.04
CA CYS A 324 13.30 -4.52 6.58
C CYS A 324 13.57 -3.53 7.72
N GLY A 325 14.81 -3.46 8.26
CA GLY A 325 15.20 -2.57 9.35
C GLY A 325 14.68 -2.96 10.74
N TYR A 326 13.97 -4.07 10.88
CA TYR A 326 13.46 -4.56 12.19
C TYR A 326 14.53 -5.30 12.96
N ASP A 327 14.45 -5.19 14.30
CA ASP A 327 15.32 -5.98 15.18
C ASP A 327 14.91 -7.47 15.21
N PHE A 328 15.81 -8.30 15.72
CA PHE A 328 15.60 -9.75 15.81
C PHE A 328 15.01 -10.18 17.14
N GLY A 329 14.81 -9.31 18.09
CA GLY A 329 14.28 -9.50 19.44
C GLY A 329 13.62 -10.86 19.74
N GLU A 330 12.35 -10.98 19.46
CA GLU A 330 11.59 -12.22 19.67
C GLU A 330 11.46 -13.08 18.38
N TYR A 331 12.29 -12.83 17.36
CA TYR A 331 12.24 -13.60 16.12
C TYR A 331 12.74 -15.03 16.33
N THR A 332 11.88 -16.00 16.10
CA THR A 332 12.14 -17.44 16.30
C THR A 332 12.54 -18.19 15.02
N GLY A 333 12.58 -17.48 13.88
CA GLY A 333 13.02 -18.04 12.60
C GLY A 333 14.54 -18.01 12.43
N LYS A 334 15.01 -18.53 11.30
CA LYS A 334 16.42 -18.51 10.97
C LYS A 334 16.91 -17.10 10.63
N ILE A 335 18.10 -16.78 11.11
CA ILE A 335 18.79 -15.53 10.81
C ILE A 335 19.99 -15.87 9.92
N TYR A 336 20.10 -15.17 8.81
CA TYR A 336 21.19 -15.29 7.87
C TYR A 336 21.99 -14.00 7.82
N MET A 337 23.26 -14.08 7.45
CA MET A 337 24.15 -12.93 7.43
C MET A 337 24.98 -12.88 6.15
N CYS A 338 25.11 -11.69 5.57
CA CYS A 338 26.10 -11.46 4.54
C CYS A 338 27.51 -11.51 5.15
N ASN A 339 28.34 -12.46 4.73
CA ASN A 339 29.68 -12.65 5.30
C ASN A 339 30.64 -11.47 5.02
N ALA A 340 30.34 -10.66 4.01
CA ALA A 340 31.18 -9.54 3.61
C ALA A 340 30.99 -8.30 4.47
N CYS A 341 29.73 -7.92 4.78
CA CYS A 341 29.44 -6.70 5.55
C CYS A 341 28.79 -6.96 6.91
N LYS A 342 28.60 -8.25 7.26
CA LYS A 342 28.04 -8.69 8.54
C LYS A 342 26.63 -8.18 8.82
N ILE A 343 25.90 -7.73 7.79
CA ILE A 343 24.50 -7.35 7.95
C ILE A 343 23.63 -8.60 8.03
N PRO A 344 22.77 -8.73 9.05
CA PRO A 344 21.87 -9.88 9.22
C PRO A 344 20.55 -9.69 8.50
N TYR A 345 19.90 -10.80 8.16
CA TYR A 345 18.59 -10.85 7.52
C TYR A 345 17.70 -11.90 8.16
N HIS A 346 16.41 -11.62 8.33
CA HIS A 346 15.41 -12.67 8.52
C HIS A 346 15.40 -13.59 7.31
N GLU A 347 15.08 -14.86 7.48
CA GLU A 347 15.01 -15.85 6.38
C GLU A 347 14.14 -15.36 5.20
N THR A 348 12.96 -14.85 5.50
CA THR A 348 12.06 -14.28 4.50
C THR A 348 12.64 -13.05 3.79
N CYS A 349 13.30 -12.18 4.53
CA CYS A 349 13.93 -10.97 4.00
C CYS A 349 15.15 -11.30 3.13
N LEU A 350 15.90 -12.35 3.50
CA LEU A 350 17.01 -12.82 2.67
C LEU A 350 16.52 -13.37 1.33
N ASN A 351 15.44 -14.16 1.33
CA ASN A 351 14.86 -14.68 0.09
C ASN A 351 14.44 -13.55 -0.86
N MET A 352 13.91 -12.44 -0.33
CA MET A 352 13.63 -11.24 -1.12
C MET A 352 14.92 -10.61 -1.65
N GLN A 353 15.94 -10.49 -0.80
CA GLN A 353 17.21 -9.88 -1.15
C GLN A 353 17.99 -10.68 -2.21
N ILE A 354 17.91 -12.01 -2.17
CA ILE A 354 18.52 -12.88 -3.19
C ILE A 354 17.86 -12.71 -4.55
N ASN A 355 16.53 -12.52 -4.58
CA ASN A 355 15.82 -12.21 -5.81
C ASN A 355 16.25 -10.86 -6.43
N GLU A 356 16.73 -9.93 -5.63
CA GLU A 356 17.35 -8.69 -6.09
C GLU A 356 18.83 -8.88 -6.55
N GLY A 357 19.42 -10.03 -6.24
CA GLY A 357 20.75 -10.45 -6.68
C GLY A 357 21.93 -9.87 -5.89
N THR A 358 21.75 -8.79 -5.13
CA THR A 358 22.83 -8.10 -4.43
C THR A 358 22.47 -7.72 -3.00
N CYS A 359 23.45 -7.65 -2.12
CA CYS A 359 23.28 -7.16 -0.76
C CYS A 359 23.05 -5.64 -0.75
N LYS A 360 21.93 -5.17 -0.19
CA LYS A 360 21.60 -3.72 -0.09
C LYS A 360 22.65 -2.89 0.67
N ASN A 361 23.41 -3.52 1.57
CA ASN A 361 24.38 -2.80 2.39
C ASN A 361 25.76 -2.69 1.74
N CYS A 362 26.22 -3.71 1.02
CA CYS A 362 27.57 -3.71 0.44
C CYS A 362 27.62 -3.92 -1.07
N ASN A 363 26.49 -4.00 -1.74
CA ASN A 363 26.29 -4.20 -3.19
C ASN A 363 26.98 -5.44 -3.78
N LYS A 364 27.45 -6.39 -2.94
CA LYS A 364 28.01 -7.65 -3.42
C LYS A 364 26.91 -8.62 -3.83
N ILE A 365 27.17 -9.40 -4.87
CA ILE A 365 26.27 -10.47 -5.30
C ILE A 365 26.15 -11.50 -4.17
N LEU A 366 24.93 -11.82 -3.75
CA LEU A 366 24.66 -12.81 -2.70
C LEU A 366 24.64 -14.21 -3.28
N LEU A 367 25.45 -15.09 -2.71
CA LEU A 367 25.49 -16.52 -3.02
C LEU A 367 25.04 -17.32 -1.79
N TRP A 368 24.18 -18.30 -2.01
CA TRP A 368 23.85 -19.35 -1.02
C TRP A 368 25.01 -20.28 -0.79
#